data_dd64ef86850487aff4a6422914fa0b0f
#
_entry.id   dd64ef86850487aff4a6422914fa0b0f
#
_cell.length_a   1.000
_cell.length_b   1.000
_cell.length_c   1.000
_cell.angle_alpha   90.00
_cell.angle_beta   90.00
_cell.angle_gamma   90.00
#
_symmetry.space_group_name_H-M   'P 1'
#
loop_
_entity.id
_entity.type
_entity.pdbx_description
1 polymer ?
#
loop_
_entity_poly.entity_id
_entity_poly.type
_entity_poly.pdbx_seq_one_letter_code
_entity_poly.pdbx_strand_id
1 'polypeptide(L)'
;MGEEYAGPVTVVAGDVTVRADARLTGHVEPVDGRFHWGGRLAPNAELAGLVRGGARAVLLRVDDGPPRDARLQEVDPWGGVRVAAVGSPPWTVGL
;
A
#
# COMPACT_ATOMS: atom_id res chain seq x y z
N MET A 1 14.05 6.76 12.98
CA MET A 1 14.34 6.73 11.54
C MET A 1 13.21 6.01 10.80
N GLY A 2 12.63 6.64 9.79
CA GLY A 2 11.56 6.04 9.01
C GLY A 2 12.09 5.05 7.99
N GLU A 3 11.28 4.05 7.69
CA GLU A 3 11.55 3.12 6.61
C GLU A 3 10.79 3.56 5.38
N GLU A 4 11.39 3.41 4.21
CA GLU A 4 10.81 3.87 2.97
C GLU A 4 10.96 2.83 1.87
N TYR A 5 9.98 2.81 0.98
CA TYR A 5 10.03 2.04 -0.25
C TYR A 5 9.50 2.88 -1.40
N ALA A 6 10.19 2.87 -2.53
CA ALA A 6 9.72 3.51 -3.75
C ALA A 6 9.96 2.53 -4.91
N GLY A 7 8.91 2.18 -5.60
CA GLY A 7 9.01 1.24 -6.71
C GLY A 7 7.70 0.52 -6.99
N PRO A 8 7.74 -0.49 -7.86
CA PRO A 8 6.54 -1.22 -8.25
C PRO A 8 6.03 -2.12 -7.12
N VAL A 9 4.70 -2.21 -7.04
CA VAL A 9 4.02 -3.11 -6.12
C VAL A 9 2.94 -3.85 -6.87
N THR A 10 2.49 -4.97 -6.31
CA THR A 10 1.34 -5.72 -6.79
C THR A 10 0.23 -5.57 -5.77
N VAL A 11 -0.94 -5.13 -6.22
CA VAL A 11 -2.12 -4.99 -5.38
C VAL A 11 -3.11 -6.08 -5.78
N VAL A 12 -3.56 -6.87 -4.81
CA VAL A 12 -4.53 -7.93 -5.04
C VAL A 12 -5.82 -7.58 -4.31
N ALA A 13 -6.89 -7.41 -5.07
CA ALA A 13 -8.21 -7.10 -4.54
C ALA A 13 -9.17 -8.19 -5.03
N GLY A 14 -9.41 -9.20 -4.19
CA GLY A 14 -10.20 -10.35 -4.61
C GLY A 14 -9.54 -11.06 -5.79
N ASP A 15 -10.24 -11.12 -6.91
CA ASP A 15 -9.76 -11.78 -8.13
C ASP A 15 -8.94 -10.86 -9.03
N VAL A 16 -8.81 -9.59 -8.66
CA VAL A 16 -8.16 -8.59 -9.49
C VAL A 16 -6.75 -8.33 -8.97
N THR A 17 -5.78 -8.39 -9.88
CA THR A 17 -4.39 -8.11 -9.58
C THR A 17 -3.94 -6.92 -10.43
N VAL A 18 -3.42 -5.89 -9.79
CA VAL A 18 -2.98 -4.66 -10.46
C VAL A 18 -1.56 -4.34 -10.04
N ARG A 19 -0.73 -4.00 -11.01
CA ARG A 19 0.61 -3.49 -10.73
C ARG A 19 0.59 -1.98 -10.78
N ALA A 20 1.29 -1.36 -9.84
CA ALA A 20 1.37 0.09 -9.76
C ALA A 20 2.69 0.49 -9.11
N ASP A 21 3.10 1.72 -9.33
CA ASP A 21 4.25 2.27 -8.61
C ASP A 21 3.78 2.86 -7.29
N ALA A 22 4.60 2.72 -6.26
CA ALA A 22 4.24 3.15 -4.93
C ALA A 22 5.37 3.94 -4.27
N ARG A 23 4.99 4.85 -3.39
CA ARG A 23 5.88 5.48 -2.43
C ARG A 23 5.30 5.23 -1.06
N LEU A 24 6.01 4.43 -0.27
CA LEU A 24 5.54 3.98 1.02
C LEU A 24 6.54 4.37 2.10
N THR A 25 6.03 4.71 3.26
CA THR A 25 6.86 4.99 4.44
C THR A 25 6.27 4.27 5.62
N GLY A 26 7.08 4.03 6.64
CA GLY A 26 6.59 3.39 7.84
C GLY A 26 7.37 3.82 9.07
N HIS A 27 6.74 3.64 10.22
CA HIS A 27 7.34 3.98 11.50
C HIS A 27 6.63 3.23 12.62
N VAL A 28 7.31 3.07 13.74
CA VAL A 28 6.67 2.52 14.94
C VAL A 28 5.86 3.63 15.59
N GLU A 29 4.58 3.37 15.82
CA GLU A 29 3.69 4.34 16.44
C GLU A 29 3.82 4.24 17.96
N PRO A 30 4.21 5.32 18.67
CA PRO A 30 4.38 5.25 20.12
C PRO A 30 3.13 4.88 20.89
N VAL A 31 1.96 5.24 20.35
CA VAL A 31 0.69 5.00 21.02
C VAL A 31 0.40 3.52 21.19
N ASP A 32 0.68 2.70 20.19
CA ASP A 32 0.36 1.28 20.26
C ASP A 32 1.59 0.36 20.13
N GLY A 33 2.77 0.92 19.91
CA GLY A 33 4.00 0.16 19.76
C GLY A 33 4.08 -0.66 18.48
N ARG A 34 3.16 -0.44 17.54
CA ARG A 34 3.09 -1.22 16.30
C ARG A 34 3.70 -0.44 15.13
N PHE A 35 4.15 -1.18 14.13
CA PHE A 35 4.67 -0.56 12.91
C PHE A 35 3.49 -0.18 12.01
N HIS A 36 3.40 1.09 11.67
CA HIS A 36 2.40 1.63 10.75
C HIS A 36 3.08 2.02 9.45
N TRP A 37 2.50 1.64 8.33
CA TRP A 37 3.07 1.99 7.04
C TRP A 37 1.97 2.35 6.06
N GLY A 38 2.33 3.07 5.04
CA GLY A 38 1.39 3.48 4.01
C GLY A 38 2.01 4.51 3.10
N GLY A 39 1.20 5.12 2.27
CA GLY A 39 1.65 6.13 1.35
C GLY A 39 0.72 6.28 0.17
N ARG A 40 1.29 6.37 -1.01
CA ARG A 40 0.54 6.67 -2.22
C ARG A 40 0.94 5.73 -3.35
N LEU A 41 -0.08 5.19 -4.00
CA LEU A 41 0.08 4.46 -5.26
C LEU A 41 -0.08 5.46 -6.40
N ALA A 42 0.79 5.38 -7.40
CA ALA A 42 0.76 6.30 -8.53
C ALA A 42 -0.56 6.19 -9.29
N PRO A 43 -0.96 7.23 -10.04
CA PRO A 43 -2.20 7.21 -10.79
C PRO A 43 -2.32 5.95 -11.65
N ASN A 44 -3.45 5.27 -11.51
CA ASN A 44 -3.71 4.00 -12.18
C ASN A 44 -5.23 3.85 -12.31
N ALA A 45 -5.71 3.76 -13.54
CA ALA A 45 -7.15 3.71 -13.79
C ALA A 45 -7.82 2.49 -13.16
N GLU A 46 -7.14 1.35 -13.15
CA GLU A 46 -7.69 0.13 -12.55
C GLU A 46 -7.84 0.28 -11.04
N LEU A 47 -6.83 0.83 -10.37
CA LEU A 47 -6.90 1.07 -8.93
C LEU A 47 -7.98 2.07 -8.59
N ALA A 48 -8.06 3.17 -9.33
CA ALA A 48 -9.11 4.17 -9.11
C ALA A 48 -10.49 3.55 -9.28
N GLY A 49 -10.65 2.69 -10.29
CA GLY A 49 -11.90 1.97 -10.50
C GLY A 49 -12.25 1.04 -9.35
N LEU A 50 -11.27 0.34 -8.79
CA LEU A 50 -11.48 -0.51 -7.62
C LEU A 50 -11.98 0.30 -6.42
N VAL A 51 -11.34 1.43 -6.15
CA VAL A 51 -11.75 2.28 -5.01
C VAL A 51 -13.15 2.83 -5.22
N ARG A 52 -13.46 3.31 -6.41
CA ARG A 52 -14.78 3.83 -6.73
C ARG A 52 -15.85 2.73 -6.65
N GLY A 53 -15.47 1.49 -6.94
CA GLY A 53 -16.33 0.33 -6.80
C GLY A 53 -16.46 -0.20 -5.38
N GLY A 54 -15.80 0.43 -4.41
CA GLY A 54 -15.94 0.08 -3.00
C GLY A 54 -14.82 -0.80 -2.42
N ALA A 55 -13.82 -1.14 -3.21
CA ALA A 55 -12.70 -1.97 -2.70
C ALA A 55 -11.91 -1.20 -1.65
N ARG A 56 -11.65 -1.84 -0.51
CA ARG A 56 -10.87 -1.25 0.58
C ARG A 56 -9.78 -2.19 1.06
N ALA A 57 -10.14 -3.42 1.44
CA ALA A 57 -9.18 -4.40 1.93
C ALA A 57 -8.48 -5.07 0.75
N VAL A 58 -7.15 -4.99 0.73
CA VAL A 58 -6.34 -5.57 -0.34
C VAL A 58 -5.12 -6.23 0.24
N LEU A 59 -4.43 -7.01 -0.58
CA LEU A 59 -3.08 -7.48 -0.26
C LEU A 59 -2.11 -6.69 -1.11
N LEU A 60 -1.00 -6.30 -0.52
CA LEU A 60 0.03 -5.55 -1.21
C LEU A 60 1.35 -6.30 -1.11
N ARG A 61 2.01 -6.47 -2.25
CA ARG A 61 3.25 -7.25 -2.32
C ARG A 61 4.31 -6.49 -3.08
N VAL A 62 5.54 -6.58 -2.59
CA VAL A 62 6.72 -6.03 -3.25
C VAL A 62 7.49 -7.20 -3.84
N ASP A 63 7.71 -7.19 -5.15
CA ASP A 63 8.40 -8.26 -5.88
C ASP A 63 7.77 -9.62 -5.55
N ASP A 64 8.59 -10.61 -5.22
CA ASP A 64 8.12 -11.95 -4.85
C ASP A 64 8.01 -12.12 -3.34
N GLY A 65 7.99 -11.02 -2.62
CA GLY A 65 7.90 -11.04 -1.17
C GLY A 65 6.51 -11.45 -0.67
N PRO A 66 6.35 -11.56 0.64
CA PRO A 66 5.08 -11.96 1.21
C PRO A 66 4.02 -10.88 1.02
N PRO A 67 2.77 -11.27 0.72
CA PRO A 67 1.67 -10.31 0.67
C PRO A 67 1.34 -9.80 2.06
N ARG A 68 0.96 -8.52 2.14
CA ARG A 68 0.59 -7.89 3.41
C ARG A 68 -0.77 -7.25 3.30
N ASP A 69 -1.56 -7.34 4.36
CA ASP A 69 -2.86 -6.69 4.42
C ASP A 69 -2.69 -5.17 4.39
N ALA A 70 -3.50 -4.52 3.58
CA ALA A 70 -3.49 -3.07 3.48
C ALA A 70 -4.90 -2.58 3.16
N ARG A 71 -5.13 -1.29 3.35
CA ARG A 71 -6.41 -0.68 3.03
C ARG A 71 -6.22 0.45 2.06
N LEU A 72 -6.97 0.40 0.96
CA LEU A 72 -7.06 1.52 0.03
C LEU A 72 -7.95 2.58 0.67
N GLN A 73 -7.53 3.82 0.61
CA GLN A 73 -8.28 4.91 1.22
C GLN A 73 -9.03 5.69 0.13
N GLU A 74 -8.44 6.74 -0.36
CA GLU A 74 -9.13 7.61 -1.30
C GLU A 74 -8.32 7.81 -2.56
N VAL A 75 -9.00 8.19 -3.64
CA VAL A 75 -8.35 8.65 -4.87
C VAL A 75 -8.10 10.14 -4.70
N ASP A 76 -6.84 10.55 -4.82
CA ASP A 76 -6.51 11.96 -4.69
C ASP A 76 -6.85 12.73 -5.98
N PRO A 77 -6.78 14.08 -5.96
CA PRO A 77 -7.13 14.88 -7.15
C PRO A 77 -6.31 14.58 -8.40
N TRP A 78 -5.14 13.98 -8.23
CA TRP A 78 -4.26 13.65 -9.36
C TRP A 78 -4.41 12.19 -9.81
N GLY A 79 -5.36 11.46 -9.23
CA GLY A 79 -5.64 10.08 -9.62
C GLY A 79 -4.86 9.02 -8.86
N GLY A 80 -3.99 9.41 -7.96
CA GLY A 80 -3.27 8.46 -7.12
C GLY A 80 -4.18 7.91 -6.02
N VAL A 81 -3.81 6.78 -5.45
CA VAL A 81 -4.61 6.13 -4.41
C VAL A 81 -3.79 6.04 -3.13
N ARG A 82 -4.37 6.51 -2.04
CA ARG A 82 -3.72 6.42 -0.74
C ARG A 82 -3.95 5.04 -0.13
N VAL A 83 -2.94 4.54 0.56
CA VAL A 83 -2.98 3.21 1.19
C VAL A 83 -2.40 3.32 2.59
N ALA A 84 -2.94 2.53 3.51
CA ALA A 84 -2.45 2.47 4.89
C ALA A 84 -2.54 1.06 5.43
N ALA A 85 -1.66 0.74 6.36
CA ALA A 85 -1.62 -0.58 6.97
C ALA A 85 -0.91 -0.55 8.32
N VAL A 86 -1.12 -1.61 9.09
CA VAL A 86 -0.46 -1.81 10.40
C VAL A 86 0.12 -3.22 10.39
N GLY A 87 1.34 -3.35 10.86
CA GLY A 87 2.03 -4.63 10.92
C GLY A 87 3.25 -4.67 10.03
N SER A 88 3.68 -5.85 9.67
CA SER A 88 4.89 -6.00 8.86
C SER A 88 4.71 -5.39 7.47
N PRO A 89 5.67 -4.57 7.02
CA PRO A 89 5.59 -3.99 5.69
C PRO A 89 5.88 -5.03 4.60
N PRO A 90 5.49 -4.75 3.34
CA PRO A 90 5.77 -5.67 2.24
C PRO A 90 7.20 -5.59 1.72
N TRP A 91 7.96 -4.58 2.15
CA TRP A 91 9.38 -4.46 1.77
C TRP A 91 10.27 -4.89 2.92
N THR A 92 11.54 -5.17 2.60
CA THR A 92 12.50 -5.54 3.62
C THR A 92 12.94 -4.29 4.38
N VAL A 93 12.77 -4.32 5.69
CA VAL A 93 13.20 -3.23 6.55
C VAL A 93 14.68 -3.41 6.85
N GLY A 94 15.48 -2.39 6.54
CA GLY A 94 16.92 -2.42 6.82
C GLY A 94 17.20 -2.24 8.30
N LEU A 95 18.21 -2.91 8.78
CA LEU A 95 18.67 -2.78 10.15
C LEU A 95 19.96 -1.97 10.22
#